data_79f8eea6aa64b5fce6b9c66040c7e69a
#
_entry.id   79f8eea6aa64b5fce6b9c66040c7e69a
#
_cell.length_a   1.000
_cell.length_b   1.000
_cell.length_c   1.000
_cell.angle_alpha   90.00
_cell.angle_beta   90.00
_cell.angle_gamma   90.00
#
_symmetry.space_group_name_H-M   'P 1'
#
loop_
_entity.id
_entity.type
_entity.pdbx_description
1 polymer ?
#
loop_
_entity_poly.entity_id
_entity_poly.type
_entity_poly.pdbx_seq_one_letter_code
_entity_poly.pdbx_strand_id
1 'polypeptide(L)'
;MSAVNIHFQREFSPEIQKIKNHKEFNKYRLLLERMDEIIRISGIDLEFAGRLVEFIEEKYSVRLSAKSRAKKIEYAVKGLRCNILRGYTRLSFEELSCRIAESPLLQWFIGASRIDGEISVPCKSQLHKFSQMLSPEEIEHFVRKALDHLAANGKILGLENDIDCGEIYVDACALEANIHFPVDWVLLRDAVRTLIKSILTIRRHGLVHRMSTPEDFLSAINRECMSMSSARKNKDANKKRKRIFRRMKKIELTVREHGRRYFQLLKDKWMETDLGEDEAGVILQRMENVLSKIPEAVRQAHKRIIRGEQIENGKKILSLYDEYVNVIARGKDRCEVEFGNSLFLAEQKHGFVVDWKLYQDSAPGDTKKLEECLDRLAVRNINVTGIAGDRGFNSASISKRLARPGNEIYNAICPKDKAELARRQEDPRFRKMQKRRAQTEARISIVKNGFIGNPGTGRSFAQRRMDTAWAIFTHNVWVVARMPEKEEQELLKTG
;
A
#
# COMPACT_ATOMS: atom_id res chain seq x y z
N MET A 1 -21.36 -30.03 6.64
CA MET A 1 -21.35 -29.18 5.43
C MET A 1 -20.59 -29.94 4.36
N SER A 2 -21.25 -30.39 3.29
CA SER A 2 -20.60 -31.13 2.21
C SER A 2 -19.66 -30.18 1.46
N ALA A 3 -18.37 -30.48 1.48
CA ALA A 3 -17.38 -29.84 0.63
C ALA A 3 -17.80 -30.06 -0.83
N VAL A 4 -18.22 -28.99 -1.49
CA VAL A 4 -18.37 -29.00 -2.93
C VAL A 4 -16.97 -29.05 -3.51
N ASN A 5 -16.49 -30.22 -3.90
CA ASN A 5 -15.27 -30.38 -4.67
C ASN A 5 -15.50 -29.76 -6.05
N ILE A 6 -15.26 -28.47 -6.16
CA ILE A 6 -15.18 -27.79 -7.45
C ILE A 6 -13.79 -28.08 -7.98
N HIS A 7 -13.66 -29.19 -8.75
CA HIS A 7 -12.49 -29.35 -9.60
C HIS A 7 -12.54 -28.26 -10.66
N PHE A 8 -11.74 -27.21 -10.49
CA PHE A 8 -11.40 -26.32 -11.57
C PHE A 8 -10.58 -27.12 -12.58
N GLN A 9 -11.24 -27.79 -13.50
CA GLN A 9 -10.59 -28.19 -14.74
C GLN A 9 -10.26 -26.86 -15.43
N ARG A 10 -8.97 -26.55 -15.54
CA ARG A 10 -8.48 -25.51 -16.44
C ARG A 10 -8.77 -26.05 -17.87
N GLU A 11 -9.96 -25.82 -18.38
CA GLU A 11 -10.37 -26.26 -19.72
C GLU A 11 -9.44 -25.71 -20.81
N PHE A 12 -8.69 -24.67 -20.50
CA PHE A 12 -7.62 -24.15 -21.35
C PHE A 12 -6.53 -23.50 -20.50
N SER A 13 -5.43 -24.20 -20.30
CA SER A 13 -4.17 -23.59 -19.88
C SER A 13 -3.34 -23.38 -21.13
N PRO A 14 -2.97 -22.13 -21.50
CA PRO A 14 -2.00 -21.93 -22.58
C PRO A 14 -0.75 -22.73 -22.23
N GLU A 15 -0.22 -23.45 -23.23
CA GLU A 15 0.99 -24.25 -23.04
C GLU A 15 2.15 -23.31 -22.63
N ILE A 16 2.77 -23.60 -21.50
CA ILE A 16 3.93 -22.81 -21.08
C ILE A 16 5.09 -23.17 -22.00
N GLN A 17 5.51 -22.21 -22.81
CA GLN A 17 6.62 -22.38 -23.72
C GLN A 17 7.91 -22.67 -22.95
N LYS A 18 8.58 -23.78 -23.33
CA LYS A 18 9.94 -24.06 -22.88
C LYS A 18 10.92 -23.40 -23.82
N ILE A 19 11.61 -22.35 -23.34
CA ILE A 19 12.62 -21.63 -24.15
C ILE A 19 13.98 -22.27 -23.89
N LYS A 20 14.60 -22.78 -24.96
CA LYS A 20 15.92 -23.42 -24.90
C LYS A 20 17.00 -22.35 -24.63
N ASN A 21 17.95 -22.67 -23.73
CA ASN A 21 19.13 -21.87 -23.44
C ASN A 21 18.85 -20.44 -22.92
N HIS A 22 17.71 -20.19 -22.27
CA HIS A 22 17.38 -18.89 -21.69
C HIS A 22 17.21 -19.03 -20.16
N LYS A 23 18.32 -18.89 -19.45
CA LYS A 23 18.41 -19.11 -18.00
C LYS A 23 17.48 -18.20 -17.19
N GLU A 24 17.38 -16.93 -17.55
CA GLU A 24 16.58 -15.92 -16.84
C GLU A 24 15.08 -16.22 -16.97
N PHE A 25 14.62 -16.55 -18.18
CA PHE A 25 13.22 -16.92 -18.41
C PHE A 25 12.87 -18.22 -17.67
N ASN A 26 13.75 -19.23 -17.73
CA ASN A 26 13.48 -20.49 -17.04
C ASN A 26 13.42 -20.32 -15.52
N LYS A 27 14.28 -19.49 -14.92
CA LYS A 27 14.18 -19.13 -13.49
C LYS A 27 12.86 -18.42 -13.17
N TYR A 28 12.45 -17.46 -14.01
CA TYR A 28 11.19 -16.76 -13.85
C TYR A 28 9.97 -17.70 -13.97
N ARG A 29 9.99 -18.59 -14.95
CA ARG A 29 8.96 -19.61 -15.16
C ARG A 29 8.83 -20.53 -13.95
N LEU A 30 9.93 -21.15 -13.51
CA LEU A 30 9.96 -22.04 -12.35
C LEU A 30 9.45 -21.35 -11.08
N LEU A 31 9.80 -20.09 -10.87
CA LEU A 31 9.31 -19.32 -9.73
C LEU A 31 7.78 -19.13 -9.80
N LEU A 32 7.21 -18.79 -10.96
CA LEU A 32 5.76 -18.63 -11.10
C LEU A 32 5.04 -19.97 -11.00
N GLU A 33 5.61 -21.06 -11.53
CA GLU A 33 5.06 -22.42 -11.36
C GLU A 33 5.02 -22.79 -9.87
N ARG A 34 6.09 -22.49 -9.12
CA ARG A 34 6.13 -22.75 -7.67
C ARG A 34 5.15 -21.88 -6.89
N MET A 35 5.02 -20.61 -7.24
CA MET A 35 4.01 -19.73 -6.62
C MET A 35 2.58 -20.22 -6.91
N ASP A 36 2.30 -20.68 -8.14
CA ASP A 36 1.00 -21.27 -8.49
C ASP A 36 0.71 -22.53 -7.68
N GLU A 37 1.70 -23.38 -7.53
CA GLU A 37 1.59 -24.62 -6.76
C GLU A 37 1.27 -24.31 -5.28
N ILE A 38 1.99 -23.38 -4.66
CA ILE A 38 1.74 -22.94 -3.28
C ILE A 38 0.30 -22.45 -3.11
N ILE A 39 -0.18 -21.58 -4.01
CA ILE A 39 -1.54 -21.04 -3.97
C ILE A 39 -2.57 -22.16 -4.11
N ARG A 40 -2.34 -23.07 -5.03
CA ARG A 40 -3.26 -24.18 -5.34
C ARG A 40 -3.31 -25.23 -4.22
N ILE A 41 -2.14 -25.66 -3.72
CA ILE A 41 -2.07 -26.69 -2.66
C ILE A 41 -2.61 -26.13 -1.33
N SER A 42 -2.31 -24.86 -1.01
CA SER A 42 -2.85 -24.22 0.19
C SER A 42 -4.35 -23.93 0.12
N GLY A 43 -4.96 -23.92 -1.08
CA GLY A 43 -6.38 -23.57 -1.27
C GLY A 43 -6.72 -22.12 -0.96
N ILE A 44 -5.72 -21.25 -0.83
CA ILE A 44 -5.90 -19.81 -0.49
C ILE A 44 -6.76 -19.10 -1.55
N ASP A 45 -6.65 -19.46 -2.81
CA ASP A 45 -7.46 -18.88 -3.88
C ASP A 45 -8.95 -19.20 -3.72
N LEU A 46 -9.29 -20.41 -3.30
CA LEU A 46 -10.66 -20.81 -3.01
C LEU A 46 -11.19 -20.18 -1.70
N GLU A 47 -10.33 -20.03 -0.68
CA GLU A 47 -10.68 -19.32 0.55
C GLU A 47 -11.00 -17.85 0.26
N PHE A 48 -10.17 -17.16 -0.53
CA PHE A 48 -10.43 -15.80 -0.98
C PHE A 48 -11.74 -15.68 -1.75
N ALA A 49 -11.98 -16.61 -2.66
CA ALA A 49 -13.20 -16.65 -3.46
C ALA A 49 -14.44 -16.87 -2.60
N GLY A 50 -14.35 -17.76 -1.60
CA GLY A 50 -15.42 -17.98 -0.62
C GLY A 50 -15.73 -16.71 0.14
N ARG A 51 -14.71 -16.00 0.66
CA ARG A 51 -14.91 -14.74 1.38
C ARG A 51 -15.53 -13.64 0.51
N LEU A 52 -15.14 -13.55 -0.77
CA LEU A 52 -15.78 -12.59 -1.68
C LEU A 52 -17.26 -12.90 -1.88
N VAL A 53 -17.62 -14.17 -2.02
CA VAL A 53 -19.04 -14.58 -2.16
C VAL A 53 -19.83 -14.21 -0.92
N GLU A 54 -19.32 -14.54 0.27
CA GLU A 54 -19.92 -14.15 1.56
C GLU A 54 -20.09 -12.63 1.68
N PHE A 55 -19.03 -11.86 1.39
CA PHE A 55 -19.08 -10.40 1.43
C PHE A 55 -20.14 -9.82 0.49
N ILE A 56 -20.33 -10.40 -0.70
CA ILE A 56 -21.38 -9.97 -1.63
C ILE A 56 -22.76 -10.31 -1.07
N GLU A 57 -22.95 -11.53 -0.55
CA GLU A 57 -24.23 -11.97 0.00
C GLU A 57 -24.62 -11.13 1.23
N GLU A 58 -23.66 -10.82 2.11
CA GLU A 58 -23.84 -9.95 3.28
C GLU A 58 -24.19 -8.50 2.88
N LYS A 59 -23.38 -7.93 1.99
CA LYS A 59 -23.49 -6.51 1.59
C LYS A 59 -24.82 -6.19 0.91
N TYR A 60 -25.31 -7.09 0.09
CA TYR A 60 -26.54 -6.89 -0.70
C TYR A 60 -27.74 -7.64 -0.12
N SER A 61 -27.57 -8.34 1.01
CA SER A 61 -28.61 -9.16 1.65
C SER A 61 -29.27 -10.13 0.67
N VAL A 62 -28.48 -10.77 -0.21
CA VAL A 62 -28.93 -11.68 -1.25
C VAL A 62 -28.25 -13.03 -1.13
N ARG A 63 -28.92 -14.08 -1.57
CA ARG A 63 -28.30 -15.40 -1.73
C ARG A 63 -28.05 -15.68 -3.21
N LEU A 64 -26.81 -15.89 -3.58
CA LEU A 64 -26.45 -16.14 -4.96
C LEU A 64 -26.90 -17.55 -5.41
N SER A 65 -27.42 -17.66 -6.65
CA SER A 65 -27.66 -18.96 -7.28
C SER A 65 -26.34 -19.72 -7.48
N ALA A 66 -26.38 -21.04 -7.57
CA ALA A 66 -25.19 -21.89 -7.81
C ALA A 66 -24.37 -21.41 -9.02
N LYS A 67 -25.03 -21.07 -10.12
CA LYS A 67 -24.40 -20.56 -11.35
C LYS A 67 -23.72 -19.19 -11.11
N SER A 68 -24.38 -18.28 -10.40
CA SER A 68 -23.81 -16.96 -10.07
C SER A 68 -22.64 -17.08 -9.09
N ARG A 69 -22.75 -17.98 -8.12
CA ARG A 69 -21.68 -18.29 -7.16
C ARG A 69 -20.44 -18.82 -7.88
N ALA A 70 -20.59 -19.80 -8.78
CA ALA A 70 -19.48 -20.36 -9.57
C ALA A 70 -18.75 -19.27 -10.39
N LYS A 71 -19.50 -18.40 -11.08
CA LYS A 71 -18.93 -17.26 -11.82
C LYS A 71 -18.16 -16.28 -10.90
N LYS A 72 -18.68 -16.03 -9.68
CA LYS A 72 -18.00 -15.16 -8.72
C LYS A 72 -16.72 -15.79 -8.15
N ILE A 73 -16.71 -17.09 -7.94
CA ILE A 73 -15.53 -17.85 -7.54
C ILE A 73 -14.44 -17.76 -8.61
N GLU A 74 -14.77 -18.05 -9.87
CA GLU A 74 -13.82 -17.92 -11.00
C GLU A 74 -13.26 -16.48 -11.09
N TYR A 75 -14.13 -15.48 -11.00
CA TYR A 75 -13.76 -14.08 -11.00
C TYR A 75 -12.79 -13.73 -9.86
N ALA A 76 -13.05 -14.23 -8.65
CA ALA A 76 -12.22 -14.00 -7.48
C ALA A 76 -10.85 -14.66 -7.58
N VAL A 77 -10.80 -15.92 -8.00
CA VAL A 77 -9.53 -16.66 -8.21
C VAL A 77 -8.65 -15.95 -9.23
N LYS A 78 -9.23 -15.57 -10.38
CA LYS A 78 -8.50 -14.79 -11.40
C LYS A 78 -8.01 -13.44 -10.84
N GLY A 79 -8.85 -12.77 -10.09
CA GLY A 79 -8.52 -11.47 -9.47
C GLY A 79 -7.41 -11.57 -8.43
N LEU A 80 -7.42 -12.57 -7.55
CA LEU A 80 -6.33 -12.84 -6.61
C LEU A 80 -5.00 -13.00 -7.34
N ARG A 81 -4.95 -13.82 -8.37
CA ARG A 81 -3.75 -14.09 -9.18
C ARG A 81 -3.25 -12.83 -9.89
N CYS A 82 -4.15 -12.00 -10.40
CA CYS A 82 -3.81 -10.70 -10.99
C CYS A 82 -3.21 -9.73 -9.95
N ASN A 83 -3.73 -9.72 -8.71
CA ASN A 83 -3.17 -8.90 -7.62
C ASN A 83 -1.78 -9.38 -7.20
N ILE A 84 -1.54 -10.69 -7.17
CA ILE A 84 -0.21 -11.27 -6.95
C ILE A 84 0.75 -10.85 -8.06
N LEU A 85 0.36 -10.99 -9.33
CA LEU A 85 1.20 -10.55 -10.46
C LEU A 85 1.51 -9.05 -10.39
N ARG A 86 0.52 -8.22 -10.02
CA ARG A 86 0.73 -6.79 -9.85
C ARG A 86 1.74 -6.49 -8.74
N GLY A 87 1.60 -7.13 -7.58
CA GLY A 87 2.56 -7.00 -6.48
C GLY A 87 3.97 -7.44 -6.87
N TYR A 88 4.09 -8.53 -7.63
CA TYR A 88 5.37 -9.07 -8.07
C TYR A 88 6.04 -8.23 -9.17
N THR A 89 5.27 -7.79 -10.18
CA THR A 89 5.81 -7.03 -11.33
C THR A 89 5.88 -5.54 -11.09
N ARG A 90 5.08 -4.99 -10.17
CA ARG A 90 4.91 -3.56 -9.88
C ARG A 90 4.46 -2.72 -11.09
N LEU A 91 3.91 -3.36 -12.10
CA LEU A 91 3.40 -2.67 -13.28
C LEU A 91 2.12 -1.88 -12.95
N SER A 92 1.89 -0.80 -13.65
CA SER A 92 0.59 -0.13 -13.64
C SER A 92 -0.50 -1.07 -14.18
N PHE A 93 -1.76 -0.78 -13.90
CA PHE A 93 -2.86 -1.61 -14.43
C PHE A 93 -2.86 -1.70 -15.96
N GLU A 94 -2.44 -0.63 -16.64
CA GLU A 94 -2.35 -0.58 -18.10
C GLU A 94 -1.21 -1.46 -18.62
N GLU A 95 -0.02 -1.27 -18.09
CA GLU A 95 1.16 -2.07 -18.45
C GLU A 95 0.95 -3.56 -18.12
N LEU A 96 0.36 -3.87 -16.95
CA LEU A 96 0.06 -5.25 -16.57
C LEU A 96 -0.94 -5.89 -17.52
N SER A 97 -1.99 -5.17 -17.94
CA SER A 97 -2.97 -5.65 -18.93
C SER A 97 -2.28 -6.02 -20.25
N CYS A 98 -1.44 -5.12 -20.78
CA CYS A 98 -0.65 -5.38 -21.98
C CYS A 98 0.31 -6.57 -21.79
N ARG A 99 1.01 -6.60 -20.65
CA ARG A 99 1.97 -7.65 -20.37
C ARG A 99 1.35 -9.05 -20.26
N ILE A 100 0.14 -9.14 -19.67
CA ILE A 100 -0.62 -10.41 -19.65
C ILE A 100 -1.05 -10.79 -21.07
N ALA A 101 -1.50 -9.83 -21.88
CA ALA A 101 -1.92 -10.12 -23.26
C ALA A 101 -0.77 -10.67 -24.13
N GLU A 102 0.46 -10.23 -23.90
CA GLU A 102 1.66 -10.64 -24.65
C GLU A 102 2.27 -11.95 -24.15
N SER A 103 2.02 -12.37 -22.90
CA SER A 103 2.76 -13.45 -22.24
C SER A 103 1.91 -14.70 -21.98
N PRO A 104 2.12 -15.81 -22.71
CA PRO A 104 1.45 -17.09 -22.43
C PRO A 104 1.68 -17.57 -20.99
N LEU A 105 2.86 -17.33 -20.42
CA LEU A 105 3.19 -17.66 -19.03
C LEU A 105 2.30 -16.92 -18.04
N LEU A 106 2.06 -15.60 -18.25
CA LEU A 106 1.19 -14.83 -17.37
C LEU A 106 -0.29 -15.18 -17.57
N GLN A 107 -0.69 -15.46 -18.81
CA GLN A 107 -2.03 -15.97 -19.13
C GLN A 107 -2.30 -17.29 -18.40
N TRP A 108 -1.33 -18.20 -18.41
CA TRP A 108 -1.40 -19.46 -17.66
C TRP A 108 -1.52 -19.19 -16.16
N PHE A 109 -0.68 -18.30 -15.60
CA PHE A 109 -0.67 -18.04 -14.16
C PHE A 109 -2.01 -17.48 -13.66
N ILE A 110 -2.67 -16.59 -14.41
CA ILE A 110 -3.97 -16.03 -14.02
C ILE A 110 -5.15 -16.96 -14.35
N GLY A 111 -4.92 -18.09 -15.00
CA GLY A 111 -5.99 -18.96 -15.49
C GLY A 111 -6.84 -18.26 -16.56
N ALA A 112 -6.18 -17.67 -17.58
CA ALA A 112 -6.91 -17.09 -18.71
C ALA A 112 -7.74 -18.15 -19.41
N SER A 113 -8.97 -17.80 -19.77
CA SER A 113 -9.89 -18.68 -20.51
C SER A 113 -9.95 -18.31 -21.98
N ARG A 114 -10.27 -19.27 -22.83
CA ARG A 114 -10.59 -19.02 -24.23
C ARG A 114 -12.10 -18.91 -24.38
N ILE A 115 -12.56 -17.85 -25.02
CA ILE A 115 -13.98 -17.61 -25.31
C ILE A 115 -14.08 -17.42 -26.83
N ASP A 116 -14.89 -18.20 -27.49
CA ASP A 116 -15.11 -18.13 -28.97
C ASP A 116 -13.81 -18.15 -29.79
N GLY A 117 -12.81 -18.92 -29.32
CA GLY A 117 -11.50 -19.02 -29.97
C GLY A 117 -10.51 -17.93 -29.56
N GLU A 118 -10.93 -16.89 -28.87
CA GLU A 118 -10.10 -15.78 -28.41
C GLU A 118 -9.70 -15.93 -26.92
N ILE A 119 -8.49 -15.45 -26.56
CA ILE A 119 -8.01 -15.50 -25.18
C ILE A 119 -8.58 -14.30 -24.41
N SER A 120 -9.35 -14.59 -23.36
CA SER A 120 -9.92 -13.56 -22.49
C SER A 120 -8.90 -13.14 -21.42
N VAL A 121 -8.32 -11.94 -21.58
CA VAL A 121 -7.41 -11.31 -20.61
C VAL A 121 -8.04 -10.06 -19.99
N PRO A 122 -7.74 -9.75 -18.72
CA PRO A 122 -8.34 -8.60 -18.06
C PRO A 122 -7.78 -7.29 -18.60
N CYS A 123 -8.68 -6.36 -18.93
CA CYS A 123 -8.32 -4.99 -19.29
C CYS A 123 -7.97 -4.16 -18.04
N LYS A 124 -7.42 -2.95 -18.24
CA LYS A 124 -7.04 -2.00 -17.17
C LYS A 124 -8.15 -1.78 -16.13
N SER A 125 -9.38 -1.53 -16.58
CA SER A 125 -10.52 -1.29 -15.68
C SER A 125 -10.90 -2.54 -14.87
N GLN A 126 -10.76 -3.72 -15.46
CA GLN A 126 -11.03 -4.98 -14.78
C GLN A 126 -9.96 -5.30 -13.74
N LEU A 127 -8.67 -5.06 -14.05
CA LEU A 127 -7.58 -5.18 -13.06
C LEU A 127 -7.77 -4.22 -11.88
N HIS A 128 -8.23 -2.99 -12.14
CA HIS A 128 -8.57 -2.06 -11.08
C HIS A 128 -9.72 -2.58 -10.20
N LYS A 129 -10.79 -3.14 -10.80
CA LYS A 129 -11.87 -3.78 -10.05
C LYS A 129 -11.37 -4.98 -9.23
N PHE A 130 -10.44 -5.78 -9.74
CA PHE A 130 -9.82 -6.88 -9.00
C PHE A 130 -9.07 -6.41 -7.75
N SER A 131 -8.44 -5.25 -7.79
CA SER A 131 -7.74 -4.70 -6.61
C SER A 131 -8.68 -4.21 -5.51
N GLN A 132 -9.97 -4.04 -5.80
CA GLN A 132 -11.00 -3.48 -4.91
C GLN A 132 -12.18 -4.44 -4.66
N MET A 133 -11.98 -5.74 -4.83
CA MET A 133 -13.03 -6.75 -4.65
C MET A 133 -13.59 -6.80 -3.23
N LEU A 134 -12.74 -6.55 -2.24
CA LEU A 134 -13.06 -6.49 -0.82
C LEU A 134 -12.65 -5.12 -0.26
N SER A 135 -13.15 -4.77 0.92
CA SER A 135 -12.70 -3.58 1.64
C SER A 135 -11.22 -3.71 2.07
N PRO A 136 -10.52 -2.60 2.37
CA PRO A 136 -9.14 -2.66 2.89
C PRO A 136 -9.02 -3.51 4.15
N GLU A 137 -10.00 -3.48 5.03
CA GLU A 137 -10.08 -4.24 6.26
C GLU A 137 -10.18 -5.74 5.99
N GLU A 138 -11.07 -6.11 5.07
CA GLU A 138 -11.27 -7.50 4.66
C GLU A 138 -10.02 -8.09 3.99
N ILE A 139 -9.34 -7.29 3.14
CA ILE A 139 -8.09 -7.71 2.50
C ILE A 139 -6.99 -7.94 3.54
N GLU A 140 -6.82 -7.02 4.49
CA GLU A 140 -5.84 -7.21 5.57
C GLU A 140 -6.14 -8.45 6.41
N HIS A 141 -7.40 -8.64 6.77
CA HIS A 141 -7.83 -9.82 7.56
C HIS A 141 -7.55 -11.10 6.79
N PHE A 142 -7.97 -11.17 5.53
CA PHE A 142 -7.70 -12.31 4.65
C PHE A 142 -6.20 -12.59 4.54
N VAL A 143 -5.39 -11.58 4.26
CA VAL A 143 -3.94 -11.76 4.11
C VAL A 143 -3.31 -12.29 5.40
N ARG A 144 -3.68 -11.76 6.57
CA ARG A 144 -3.16 -12.27 7.86
C ARG A 144 -3.48 -13.76 8.04
N LYS A 145 -4.73 -14.13 7.80
CA LYS A 145 -5.18 -15.52 7.90
C LYS A 145 -4.46 -16.43 6.90
N ALA A 146 -4.30 -15.98 5.65
CA ALA A 146 -3.57 -16.70 4.62
C ALA A 146 -2.07 -16.90 5.00
N LEU A 147 -1.44 -15.90 5.61
CA LEU A 147 -0.05 -16.03 6.07
C LEU A 147 0.08 -17.02 7.23
N ASP A 148 -0.86 -17.01 8.19
CA ASP A 148 -0.88 -18.00 9.26
C ASP A 148 -1.05 -19.42 8.69
N HIS A 149 -1.93 -19.57 7.71
CA HIS A 149 -2.14 -20.83 7.02
C HIS A 149 -0.87 -21.32 6.28
N LEU A 150 -0.20 -20.44 5.54
CA LEU A 150 1.07 -20.78 4.87
C LEU A 150 2.16 -21.18 5.87
N ALA A 151 2.25 -20.48 7.01
CA ALA A 151 3.26 -20.79 8.02
C ALA A 151 3.02 -22.14 8.69
N ALA A 152 1.77 -22.48 9.01
CA ALA A 152 1.38 -23.70 9.67
C ALA A 152 1.39 -24.96 8.76
N ASN A 153 1.45 -24.78 7.44
CA ASN A 153 1.37 -25.87 6.46
C ASN A 153 2.62 -25.99 5.58
N GLY A 154 3.77 -25.56 6.05
CA GLY A 154 5.02 -25.60 5.29
C GLY A 154 5.35 -26.97 4.73
N LYS A 155 5.15 -28.03 5.50
CA LYS A 155 5.38 -29.43 5.08
C LYS A 155 4.46 -29.84 3.92
N ILE A 156 3.20 -29.42 3.94
CA ILE A 156 2.24 -29.69 2.86
C ILE A 156 2.65 -28.94 1.58
N LEU A 157 3.29 -27.78 1.76
CA LEU A 157 3.85 -26.97 0.69
C LEU A 157 5.23 -27.47 0.20
N GLY A 158 5.67 -28.67 0.62
CA GLY A 158 6.93 -29.28 0.18
C GLY A 158 8.19 -28.79 0.94
N LEU A 159 8.02 -28.01 2.00
CA LEU A 159 9.16 -27.63 2.85
C LEU A 159 9.53 -28.76 3.84
N GLU A 160 10.76 -28.77 4.34
CA GLU A 160 11.19 -29.74 5.36
C GLU A 160 10.36 -29.61 6.65
N ASN A 161 10.04 -28.39 7.04
CA ASN A 161 9.27 -28.07 8.24
C ASN A 161 8.29 -26.94 8.00
N ASP A 162 7.32 -26.82 8.91
CA ASP A 162 6.47 -25.63 8.97
C ASP A 162 7.31 -24.39 9.25
N ILE A 163 6.80 -23.21 8.90
CA ILE A 163 7.55 -21.97 9.02
C ILE A 163 7.53 -21.52 10.50
N ASP A 164 8.67 -21.62 11.15
CA ASP A 164 8.83 -21.17 12.53
C ASP A 164 8.75 -19.63 12.63
N CYS A 165 7.67 -19.13 13.22
CA CYS A 165 7.42 -17.73 13.50
C CYS A 165 7.79 -17.31 14.93
N GLY A 166 8.46 -18.17 15.71
CA GLY A 166 8.79 -17.92 17.11
C GLY A 166 9.88 -16.85 17.30
N GLU A 167 10.90 -16.79 16.44
CA GLU A 167 11.89 -15.71 16.51
C GLU A 167 11.56 -14.62 15.48
N ILE A 168 11.24 -13.41 15.96
CA ILE A 168 10.88 -12.27 15.13
C ILE A 168 11.92 -11.15 15.17
N TYR A 169 12.06 -10.48 14.03
CA TYR A 169 12.96 -9.35 13.78
C TYR A 169 12.10 -8.16 13.41
N VAL A 170 12.16 -7.10 14.21
CA VAL A 170 11.24 -5.96 14.06
C VAL A 170 11.98 -4.70 13.63
N ASP A 171 11.30 -3.94 12.78
CA ASP A 171 11.74 -2.60 12.39
C ASP A 171 10.56 -1.77 11.89
N ALA A 172 10.77 -0.45 11.76
CA ALA A 172 9.79 0.47 11.21
C ALA A 172 10.43 1.36 10.12
N CYS A 173 9.68 1.53 9.05
CA CYS A 173 10.11 2.39 7.94
C CYS A 173 9.00 3.37 7.55
N ALA A 174 9.34 4.40 6.79
CA ALA A 174 8.36 5.25 6.13
C ALA A 174 8.01 4.68 4.76
N LEU A 175 6.74 4.57 4.47
CA LEU A 175 6.22 4.39 3.13
C LEU A 175 5.84 5.77 2.60
N GLU A 176 6.62 6.28 1.66
CA GLU A 176 6.41 7.61 1.08
C GLU A 176 5.09 7.65 0.30
N ALA A 177 4.31 8.70 0.52
CA ALA A 177 3.12 8.96 -0.26
C ALA A 177 3.50 9.64 -1.58
N ASN A 178 2.75 9.34 -2.64
CA ASN A 178 2.94 9.97 -3.95
C ASN A 178 2.35 11.40 -3.95
N ILE A 179 2.99 12.30 -3.23
CA ILE A 179 2.65 13.72 -3.17
C ILE A 179 3.85 14.57 -3.60
N HIS A 180 3.55 15.77 -4.11
CA HIS A 180 4.60 16.78 -4.26
C HIS A 180 5.14 17.19 -2.89
N PHE A 181 6.40 17.63 -2.84
CA PHE A 181 6.95 18.20 -1.60
C PHE A 181 5.99 19.28 -1.08
N PRO A 182 5.48 19.17 0.16
CA PRO A 182 4.36 19.98 0.67
C PRO A 182 4.82 21.40 0.99
N VAL A 183 4.68 22.26 0.01
CA VAL A 183 4.95 23.69 0.12
C VAL A 183 3.65 24.46 0.08
N ASP A 184 3.41 25.35 1.04
CA ASP A 184 2.12 26.02 1.22
C ASP A 184 1.58 26.70 -0.05
N TRP A 185 2.44 27.37 -0.81
CA TRP A 185 1.99 28.02 -2.07
C TRP A 185 1.71 27.02 -3.20
N VAL A 186 2.32 25.83 -3.16
CA VAL A 186 2.02 24.74 -4.08
C VAL A 186 0.61 24.18 -3.78
N LEU A 187 0.26 24.03 -2.50
CA LEU A 187 -1.11 23.63 -2.11
C LEU A 187 -2.15 24.61 -2.64
N LEU A 188 -1.91 25.93 -2.55
CA LEU A 188 -2.83 26.93 -3.10
C LEU A 188 -2.95 26.81 -4.62
N ARG A 189 -1.83 26.64 -5.33
CA ARG A 189 -1.84 26.38 -6.78
C ARG A 189 -2.65 25.14 -7.13
N ASP A 190 -2.44 24.05 -6.41
CA ASP A 190 -3.11 22.76 -6.68
C ASP A 190 -4.63 22.87 -6.40
N ALA A 191 -5.02 23.63 -5.38
CA ALA A 191 -6.42 23.95 -5.13
C ALA A 191 -7.07 24.67 -6.32
N VAL A 192 -6.47 25.76 -6.74
CA VAL A 192 -6.96 26.55 -7.92
C VAL A 192 -6.99 25.68 -9.16
N ARG A 193 -5.93 24.93 -9.44
CA ARG A 193 -5.84 24.03 -10.59
C ARG A 193 -6.97 22.99 -10.60
N THR A 194 -7.27 22.39 -9.45
CA THR A 194 -8.30 21.36 -9.36
C THR A 194 -9.69 21.95 -9.58
N LEU A 195 -9.99 23.07 -8.94
CA LEU A 195 -11.27 23.75 -9.11
C LEU A 195 -11.47 24.21 -10.56
N ILE A 196 -10.46 24.83 -11.18
CA ILE A 196 -10.53 25.27 -12.58
C ILE A 196 -10.75 24.09 -13.53
N LYS A 197 -10.02 22.98 -13.34
CA LYS A 197 -10.22 21.79 -14.17
C LYS A 197 -11.63 21.21 -14.02
N SER A 198 -12.16 21.16 -12.80
CA SER A 198 -13.54 20.72 -12.56
C SER A 198 -14.56 21.66 -13.21
N ILE A 199 -14.38 22.97 -13.07
CA ILE A 199 -15.22 24.00 -13.73
C ILE A 199 -15.23 23.82 -15.23
N LEU A 200 -14.04 23.66 -15.86
CA LEU A 200 -13.92 23.43 -17.30
C LEU A 200 -14.59 22.13 -17.75
N THR A 201 -14.52 21.08 -16.92
CA THR A 201 -15.23 19.83 -17.21
C THR A 201 -16.73 20.05 -17.17
N ILE A 202 -17.26 20.67 -16.10
CA ILE A 202 -18.70 20.98 -15.97
C ILE A 202 -19.21 21.82 -17.14
N ARG A 203 -18.41 22.80 -17.60
CA ARG A 203 -18.76 23.63 -18.77
C ARG A 203 -18.86 22.83 -20.06
N ARG A 204 -17.93 21.89 -20.28
CA ARG A 204 -17.96 21.03 -21.47
C ARG A 204 -19.22 20.17 -21.55
N HIS A 205 -19.79 19.84 -20.40
CA HIS A 205 -21.02 19.05 -20.29
C HIS A 205 -22.29 19.95 -20.19
N GLY A 206 -22.20 21.22 -20.62
CA GLY A 206 -23.35 22.08 -20.85
C GLY A 206 -23.74 23.03 -19.71
N LEU A 207 -23.21 22.87 -18.50
CA LEU A 207 -23.53 23.75 -17.39
C LEU A 207 -22.57 24.94 -17.30
N VAL A 208 -23.09 26.15 -17.49
CA VAL A 208 -22.31 27.40 -17.49
C VAL A 208 -22.80 28.35 -16.41
N HIS A 209 -21.86 28.92 -15.66
CA HIS A 209 -22.11 30.00 -14.71
C HIS A 209 -21.13 31.17 -14.97
N ARG A 210 -21.46 32.36 -14.42
CA ARG A 210 -20.67 33.58 -14.57
C ARG A 210 -19.22 33.41 -14.07
N MET A 211 -18.33 33.19 -14.99
CA MET A 211 -16.88 33.21 -14.82
C MET A 211 -16.30 33.40 -16.22
N SER A 212 -15.66 34.52 -16.52
CA SER A 212 -15.18 34.77 -17.87
C SER A 212 -14.11 33.79 -18.22
N THR A 213 -12.98 33.79 -18.15
CA THR A 213 -11.88 32.94 -18.65
C THR A 213 -11.26 32.11 -17.51
N PRO A 214 -11.76 30.89 -17.19
CA PRO A 214 -11.18 30.06 -16.13
C PRO A 214 -9.68 29.80 -16.32
N GLU A 215 -9.22 29.65 -17.56
CA GLU A 215 -7.84 29.37 -17.93
C GLU A 215 -6.87 30.48 -17.51
N ASP A 216 -7.32 31.74 -17.50
CA ASP A 216 -6.50 32.89 -17.09
C ASP A 216 -6.13 32.81 -15.61
N PHE A 217 -7.06 32.33 -14.77
CA PHE A 217 -6.76 32.10 -13.34
C PHE A 217 -5.73 31.00 -13.15
N LEU A 218 -5.76 29.93 -13.97
CA LEU A 218 -4.76 28.88 -13.94
C LEU A 218 -3.38 29.40 -14.36
N SER A 219 -3.33 30.20 -15.41
CA SER A 219 -2.10 30.84 -15.89
C SER A 219 -1.53 31.82 -14.85
N ALA A 220 -2.40 32.61 -14.23
CA ALA A 220 -2.01 33.58 -13.19
C ALA A 220 -1.45 32.87 -11.94
N ILE A 221 -2.12 31.84 -11.41
CA ILE A 221 -1.63 31.14 -10.19
C ILE A 221 -0.32 30.40 -10.47
N ASN A 222 -0.13 29.82 -11.66
CA ASN A 222 1.12 29.18 -12.02
C ASN A 222 2.28 30.19 -12.07
N ARG A 223 2.09 31.36 -12.65
CA ARG A 223 3.06 32.45 -12.71
C ARG A 223 3.46 32.93 -11.30
N GLU A 224 2.49 33.12 -10.41
CA GLU A 224 2.75 33.51 -9.04
C GLU A 224 3.48 32.40 -8.26
N CYS A 225 3.15 31.14 -8.49
CA CYS A 225 3.84 30.00 -7.89
C CYS A 225 5.31 29.93 -8.33
N MET A 226 5.62 30.12 -9.60
CA MET A 226 7.00 30.22 -10.10
C MET A 226 7.75 31.41 -9.49
N SER A 227 7.08 32.58 -9.41
CA SER A 227 7.64 33.78 -8.77
C SER A 227 7.95 33.58 -7.28
N MET A 228 7.12 32.78 -6.57
CA MET A 228 7.34 32.39 -5.17
C MET A 228 8.59 31.52 -5.02
N SER A 229 8.77 30.55 -5.89
CA SER A 229 9.93 29.66 -5.88
C SER A 229 11.24 30.40 -6.19
N SER A 230 11.21 31.35 -7.13
CA SER A 230 12.39 32.16 -7.49
C SER A 230 12.75 33.20 -6.44
N ALA A 231 11.79 33.66 -5.60
CA ALA A 231 12.01 34.66 -4.58
C ALA A 231 12.94 34.19 -3.44
N ARG A 232 13.27 32.93 -3.31
CA ARG A 232 14.16 32.37 -2.27
C ARG A 232 15.59 32.93 -2.30
N LYS A 233 16.06 33.38 -3.45
CA LYS A 233 17.47 33.75 -3.70
C LYS A 233 17.79 35.23 -3.50
N ASN A 234 16.83 36.09 -3.12
CA ASN A 234 17.02 37.55 -3.06
C ASN A 234 17.12 38.07 -1.64
N LYS A 235 17.89 39.15 -1.43
CA LYS A 235 18.05 39.85 -0.12
C LYS A 235 16.69 40.25 0.49
N ASP A 236 15.74 40.70 -0.32
CA ASP A 236 14.36 41.05 0.09
C ASP A 236 13.35 39.90 -0.05
N ALA A 237 13.81 38.65 0.02
CA ALA A 237 12.99 37.46 -0.24
C ALA A 237 11.68 37.46 0.56
N ASN A 238 11.72 37.77 1.85
CA ASN A 238 10.54 37.74 2.71
C ASN A 238 9.48 38.78 2.31
N LYS A 239 9.87 40.02 2.00
CA LYS A 239 8.97 41.10 1.58
C LYS A 239 8.32 40.75 0.24
N LYS A 240 9.11 40.22 -0.71
CA LYS A 240 8.66 39.79 -2.03
C LYS A 240 7.67 38.59 -1.90
N ARG A 241 8.00 37.58 -1.09
CA ARG A 241 7.13 36.41 -0.84
C ARG A 241 5.79 36.81 -0.22
N LYS A 242 5.78 37.72 0.76
CA LYS A 242 4.54 38.23 1.37
C LYS A 242 3.63 38.91 0.33
N ARG A 243 4.21 39.68 -0.60
CA ARG A 243 3.47 40.35 -1.68
C ARG A 243 2.90 39.35 -2.69
N ILE A 244 3.69 38.36 -3.10
CA ILE A 244 3.25 37.30 -4.01
C ILE A 244 2.12 36.48 -3.35
N PHE A 245 2.27 36.08 -2.11
CA PHE A 245 1.26 35.31 -1.38
C PHE A 245 -0.10 36.05 -1.31
N ARG A 246 -0.09 37.37 -1.09
CA ARG A 246 -1.34 38.17 -1.11
C ARG A 246 -2.05 38.09 -2.47
N ARG A 247 -1.30 38.12 -3.59
CA ARG A 247 -1.88 37.93 -4.93
C ARG A 247 -2.43 36.52 -5.15
N MET A 248 -1.68 35.49 -4.74
CA MET A 248 -2.13 34.10 -4.80
C MET A 248 -3.42 33.88 -3.99
N LYS A 249 -3.50 34.45 -2.78
CA LYS A 249 -4.71 34.41 -1.94
C LYS A 249 -5.91 35.07 -2.62
N LYS A 250 -5.72 36.20 -3.33
CA LYS A 250 -6.80 36.87 -4.08
C LYS A 250 -7.32 35.98 -5.19
N ILE A 251 -6.41 35.38 -5.99
CA ILE A 251 -6.77 34.44 -7.06
C ILE A 251 -7.54 33.24 -6.47
N GLU A 252 -7.02 32.64 -5.41
CA GLU A 252 -7.64 31.50 -4.76
C GLU A 252 -9.07 31.82 -4.28
N LEU A 253 -9.25 32.95 -3.59
CA LEU A 253 -10.55 33.36 -3.09
C LEU A 253 -11.59 33.48 -4.22
N THR A 254 -11.24 34.14 -5.33
CA THR A 254 -12.09 34.28 -6.51
C THR A 254 -12.47 32.92 -7.11
N VAL A 255 -11.47 32.05 -7.30
CA VAL A 255 -11.68 30.71 -7.87
C VAL A 255 -12.50 29.82 -6.92
N ARG A 256 -12.27 29.90 -5.62
CA ARG A 256 -13.06 29.18 -4.62
C ARG A 256 -14.54 29.54 -4.62
N GLU A 257 -14.85 30.85 -4.73
CA GLU A 257 -16.24 31.31 -4.82
C GLU A 257 -16.92 30.82 -6.11
N HIS A 258 -16.24 30.87 -7.25
CA HIS A 258 -16.75 30.26 -8.49
C HIS A 258 -16.87 28.73 -8.35
N GLY A 259 -15.89 28.08 -7.74
CA GLY A 259 -15.90 26.63 -7.47
C GLY A 259 -17.15 26.20 -6.68
N ARG A 260 -17.50 26.93 -5.61
CA ARG A 260 -18.72 26.67 -4.83
C ARG A 260 -19.98 26.78 -5.66
N ARG A 261 -20.07 27.79 -6.53
CA ARG A 261 -21.23 27.99 -7.41
C ARG A 261 -21.35 26.86 -8.44
N TYR A 262 -20.24 26.45 -9.05
CA TYR A 262 -20.22 25.33 -9.99
C TYR A 262 -20.49 23.99 -9.34
N PHE A 263 -20.02 23.81 -8.10
CA PHE A 263 -20.32 22.63 -7.31
C PHE A 263 -21.83 22.52 -7.07
N GLN A 264 -22.46 23.62 -6.62
CA GLN A 264 -23.92 23.64 -6.39
C GLN A 264 -24.68 23.46 -7.70
N LEU A 265 -24.27 24.13 -8.77
CA LEU A 265 -24.88 24.01 -10.08
C LEU A 265 -24.85 22.55 -10.61
N LEU A 266 -23.73 21.87 -10.51
CA LEU A 266 -23.64 20.46 -10.91
C LEU A 266 -24.47 19.57 -9.98
N LYS A 267 -24.46 19.80 -8.66
CA LYS A 267 -25.26 19.04 -7.70
C LYS A 267 -26.75 19.11 -7.98
N ASP A 268 -27.24 20.28 -8.34
CA ASP A 268 -28.67 20.53 -8.57
C ASP A 268 -29.12 20.09 -9.97
N LYS A 269 -28.22 20.15 -10.97
CA LYS A 269 -28.55 20.07 -12.39
C LYS A 269 -27.74 19.05 -13.18
N TRP A 270 -27.12 18.08 -12.56
CA TRP A 270 -26.31 17.07 -13.28
C TRP A 270 -27.13 16.29 -14.32
N MET A 271 -28.43 16.08 -14.08
CA MET A 271 -29.32 15.42 -15.05
C MET A 271 -29.58 16.24 -16.33
N GLU A 272 -29.25 17.54 -16.36
CA GLU A 272 -29.29 18.38 -17.55
C GLU A 272 -28.00 18.23 -18.40
N THR A 273 -27.04 17.39 -17.96
CA THR A 273 -25.77 17.12 -18.64
C THR A 273 -25.78 15.75 -19.31
N ASP A 274 -24.80 15.46 -20.13
CA ASP A 274 -24.51 14.13 -20.68
C ASP A 274 -23.68 13.24 -19.76
N LEU A 275 -23.43 13.68 -18.50
CA LEU A 275 -22.72 12.90 -17.48
C LEU A 275 -23.64 11.83 -16.85
N GLY A 276 -23.09 10.65 -16.61
CA GLY A 276 -23.71 9.66 -15.73
C GLY A 276 -23.64 10.09 -14.26
N GLU A 277 -24.51 9.52 -13.43
CA GLU A 277 -24.56 9.78 -11.98
C GLU A 277 -23.18 9.59 -11.30
N ASP A 278 -22.51 8.47 -11.62
CA ASP A 278 -21.17 8.16 -11.10
C ASP A 278 -20.13 9.20 -11.53
N GLU A 279 -20.18 9.68 -12.76
CA GLU A 279 -19.24 10.67 -13.28
C GLU A 279 -19.44 12.04 -12.64
N ALA A 280 -20.69 12.48 -12.51
CA ALA A 280 -21.04 13.69 -11.78
C ALA A 280 -20.62 13.58 -10.29
N GLY A 281 -20.86 12.43 -9.66
CA GLY A 281 -20.44 12.12 -8.30
C GLY A 281 -18.93 12.23 -8.10
N VAL A 282 -18.13 11.73 -9.04
CA VAL A 282 -16.66 11.84 -8.98
C VAL A 282 -16.18 13.30 -9.07
N ILE A 283 -16.82 14.12 -9.91
CA ILE A 283 -16.49 15.55 -10.03
C ILE A 283 -16.85 16.27 -8.72
N LEU A 284 -18.05 16.05 -8.20
CA LEU A 284 -18.53 16.64 -6.95
C LEU A 284 -17.63 16.27 -5.77
N GLN A 285 -17.31 14.98 -5.60
CA GLN A 285 -16.44 14.51 -4.54
C GLN A 285 -15.04 15.16 -4.59
N ARG A 286 -14.48 15.31 -5.79
CA ARG A 286 -13.17 15.98 -5.99
C ARG A 286 -13.23 17.44 -5.60
N MET A 287 -14.30 18.16 -5.99
CA MET A 287 -14.47 19.56 -5.65
C MET A 287 -14.70 19.75 -4.14
N GLU A 288 -15.52 18.93 -3.52
CA GLU A 288 -15.82 18.96 -2.09
C GLU A 288 -14.58 18.74 -1.25
N ASN A 289 -13.77 17.72 -1.57
CA ASN A 289 -12.52 17.42 -0.89
C ASN A 289 -11.54 18.60 -0.90
N VAL A 290 -11.51 19.36 -1.99
CA VAL A 290 -10.63 20.52 -2.11
C VAL A 290 -11.25 21.73 -1.42
N LEU A 291 -12.55 22.01 -1.64
CA LEU A 291 -13.25 23.15 -1.06
C LEU A 291 -13.28 23.12 0.47
N SER A 292 -13.37 21.94 1.08
CA SER A 292 -13.34 21.76 2.54
C SER A 292 -11.97 22.08 3.14
N LYS A 293 -10.87 21.75 2.46
CA LYS A 293 -9.50 21.89 2.97
C LYS A 293 -8.84 23.24 2.66
N ILE A 294 -9.28 23.94 1.63
CA ILE A 294 -8.71 25.24 1.22
C ILE A 294 -8.63 26.26 2.35
N PRO A 295 -9.69 26.50 3.16
CA PRO A 295 -9.61 27.53 4.22
C PRO A 295 -8.48 27.28 5.20
N GLU A 296 -8.23 26.03 5.57
CA GLU A 296 -7.14 25.69 6.49
C GLU A 296 -5.78 25.78 5.80
N ALA A 297 -5.65 25.34 4.55
CA ALA A 297 -4.42 25.47 3.77
C ALA A 297 -4.02 26.96 3.61
N VAL A 298 -4.98 27.84 3.37
CA VAL A 298 -4.75 29.31 3.31
C VAL A 298 -4.34 29.86 4.68
N ARG A 299 -4.97 29.40 5.76
CA ARG A 299 -4.63 29.79 7.13
C ARG A 299 -3.22 29.34 7.51
N GLN A 300 -2.86 28.10 7.19
CA GLN A 300 -1.51 27.55 7.34
C GLN A 300 -0.47 28.40 6.60
N ALA A 301 -0.69 28.65 5.31
CA ALA A 301 0.18 29.46 4.47
C ALA A 301 0.32 30.89 5.02
N HIS A 302 -0.77 31.48 5.51
CA HIS A 302 -0.75 32.83 6.11
C HIS A 302 0.10 32.88 7.39
N LYS A 303 -0.09 31.93 8.31
CA LYS A 303 0.71 31.84 9.54
C LYS A 303 2.20 31.73 9.21
N ARG A 304 2.58 30.83 8.30
CA ARG A 304 3.98 30.56 7.97
C ARG A 304 4.64 31.68 7.15
N ILE A 305 3.95 32.20 6.11
CA ILE A 305 4.54 33.17 5.16
C ILE A 305 4.41 34.60 5.67
N ILE A 306 3.27 35.00 6.25
CA ILE A 306 3.03 36.36 6.69
C ILE A 306 3.54 36.58 8.10
N ARG A 307 3.22 35.71 9.05
CA ARG A 307 3.56 35.83 10.45
C ARG A 307 4.93 35.23 10.82
N GLY A 308 5.43 34.27 10.03
CA GLY A 308 6.68 33.54 10.31
C GLY A 308 6.53 32.49 11.41
N GLU A 309 5.30 32.09 11.74
CA GLU A 309 5.00 31.11 12.78
C GLU A 309 5.33 29.69 12.33
N GLN A 310 5.79 28.86 13.25
CA GLN A 310 5.91 27.42 13.03
C GLN A 310 4.57 26.73 13.31
N ILE A 311 4.29 25.66 12.61
CA ILE A 311 3.10 24.82 12.81
C ILE A 311 3.58 23.41 13.17
N GLU A 312 2.97 22.82 14.18
CA GLU A 312 3.24 21.45 14.60
C GLU A 312 3.05 20.47 13.42
N ASN A 313 3.93 19.49 13.32
CA ASN A 313 3.94 18.57 12.20
C ASN A 313 2.60 17.82 12.02
N GLY A 314 1.98 17.39 13.12
CA GLY A 314 0.70 16.69 13.09
C GLY A 314 -0.52 17.54 12.70
N LYS A 315 -0.36 18.89 12.65
CA LYS A 315 -1.43 19.83 12.27
C LYS A 315 -1.25 20.42 10.87
N LYS A 316 -0.20 19.97 10.14
CA LYS A 316 0.10 20.48 8.79
C LYS A 316 -0.76 19.77 7.75
N ILE A 317 -1.38 20.54 6.88
CA ILE A 317 -1.92 20.03 5.63
C ILE A 317 -0.74 19.81 4.66
N LEU A 318 -0.51 18.58 4.30
CA LEU A 318 0.57 18.18 3.40
C LEU A 318 0.05 17.93 1.98
N SER A 319 -1.22 17.55 1.84
CA SER A 319 -1.89 17.31 0.58
C SER A 319 -3.37 17.70 0.67
N LEU A 320 -3.92 18.24 -0.42
CA LEU A 320 -5.37 18.49 -0.53
C LEU A 320 -6.15 17.23 -0.94
N TYR A 321 -5.45 16.22 -1.46
CA TYR A 321 -6.05 15.01 -2.02
C TYR A 321 -5.98 13.83 -1.06
N ASP A 322 -4.98 13.83 -0.18
CA ASP A 322 -4.72 12.77 0.78
C ASP A 322 -4.48 13.38 2.17
N GLU A 323 -5.43 13.20 3.06
CA GLU A 323 -5.41 13.77 4.40
C GLU A 323 -4.55 12.97 5.38
N TYR A 324 -4.29 11.70 5.05
CA TYR A 324 -3.56 10.76 5.91
C TYR A 324 -2.08 10.67 5.57
N VAL A 325 -1.51 11.73 5.04
CA VAL A 325 -0.06 11.85 4.87
C VAL A 325 0.53 12.53 6.09
N ASN A 326 1.50 11.88 6.71
CA ASN A 326 2.17 12.36 7.92
C ASN A 326 3.59 12.84 7.63
N VAL A 327 4.09 13.71 8.51
CA VAL A 327 5.50 14.09 8.56
C VAL A 327 6.23 13.05 9.40
N ILE A 328 7.17 12.34 8.80
CA ILE A 328 7.96 11.31 9.48
C ILE A 328 9.39 11.83 9.63
N ALA A 329 9.79 12.15 10.86
CA ALA A 329 11.16 12.57 11.17
C ALA A 329 12.09 11.33 11.17
N ARG A 330 13.17 11.37 10.40
CA ARG A 330 14.09 10.23 10.25
C ARG A 330 15.43 10.42 10.95
N GLY A 331 15.88 11.64 11.20
CA GLY A 331 17.18 11.92 11.82
C GLY A 331 18.38 11.36 11.03
N LYS A 332 18.24 11.12 9.72
CA LYS A 332 19.31 10.64 8.83
C LYS A 332 19.92 11.80 8.05
N ASP A 333 21.23 11.77 7.83
CA ASP A 333 22.02 12.85 7.18
C ASP A 333 21.52 13.27 5.78
N ARG A 334 20.81 12.40 5.06
CA ARG A 334 20.34 12.67 3.69
C ARG A 334 18.92 13.20 3.61
N CYS A 335 18.06 12.93 4.58
CA CYS A 335 16.67 13.37 4.57
C CYS A 335 16.16 13.48 6.01
N GLU A 336 16.00 14.72 6.48
CA GLU A 336 15.48 14.98 7.84
C GLU A 336 14.02 14.55 7.99
N VAL A 337 13.25 14.58 6.89
CA VAL A 337 11.79 14.39 6.91
C VAL A 337 11.32 13.66 5.67
N GLU A 338 10.52 12.63 5.85
CA GLU A 338 9.77 11.93 4.80
C GLU A 338 8.26 12.20 4.96
N PHE A 339 7.50 12.16 3.85
CA PHE A 339 6.05 12.41 3.84
C PHE A 339 5.32 11.14 3.44
N GLY A 340 4.51 10.61 4.33
CA GLY A 340 3.81 9.34 4.08
C GLY A 340 3.24 8.71 5.34
N ASN A 341 3.29 7.39 5.41
CA ASN A 341 2.79 6.61 6.52
C ASN A 341 3.90 5.72 7.10
N SER A 342 3.92 5.59 8.43
CA SER A 342 4.84 4.67 9.07
C SER A 342 4.37 3.23 8.86
N LEU A 343 5.24 2.38 8.35
CA LEU A 343 5.04 0.94 8.20
C LEU A 343 5.91 0.21 9.23
N PHE A 344 5.27 -0.53 10.13
CA PHE A 344 5.92 -1.48 11.04
C PHE A 344 5.88 -2.86 10.41
N LEU A 345 6.98 -3.61 10.52
CA LEU A 345 7.13 -4.98 10.05
C LEU A 345 7.79 -5.85 11.11
N ALA A 346 7.28 -7.07 11.26
CA ALA A 346 7.91 -8.15 11.99
C ALA A 346 8.12 -9.34 11.04
N GLU A 347 9.35 -9.76 10.84
CA GLU A 347 9.70 -10.91 10.00
C GLU A 347 10.39 -12.02 10.78
N GLN A 348 10.30 -13.26 10.32
CA GLN A 348 11.07 -14.37 10.84
C GLN A 348 12.45 -14.48 10.13
N LYS A 349 13.30 -15.42 10.56
CA LYS A 349 14.70 -15.53 10.13
C LYS A 349 14.92 -15.62 8.59
N HIS A 350 13.98 -16.16 7.82
CA HIS A 350 14.09 -16.31 6.37
C HIS A 350 13.41 -15.17 5.58
N GLY A 351 12.85 -14.18 6.28
CA GLY A 351 12.24 -13.00 5.68
C GLY A 351 10.74 -13.11 5.44
N PHE A 352 10.10 -14.18 5.89
CA PHE A 352 8.64 -14.26 5.88
C PHE A 352 8.08 -13.24 6.88
N VAL A 353 7.24 -12.32 6.41
CA VAL A 353 6.61 -11.29 7.24
C VAL A 353 5.51 -11.93 8.08
N VAL A 354 5.66 -11.89 9.38
CA VAL A 354 4.73 -12.48 10.35
C VAL A 354 3.63 -11.51 10.74
N ASP A 355 3.99 -10.23 10.91
CA ASP A 355 3.04 -9.18 11.26
C ASP A 355 3.45 -7.84 10.64
N TRP A 356 2.46 -6.99 10.37
CA TRP A 356 2.67 -5.63 9.89
C TRP A 356 1.56 -4.69 10.35
N LYS A 357 1.85 -3.39 10.32
CA LYS A 357 0.85 -2.33 10.47
C LYS A 357 1.28 -1.08 9.72
N LEU A 358 0.43 -0.62 8.82
CA LEU A 358 0.53 0.71 8.23
C LEU A 358 -0.29 1.68 9.07
N TYR A 359 0.35 2.72 9.61
CA TYR A 359 -0.30 3.70 10.47
C TYR A 359 -0.94 4.82 9.65
N GLN A 360 -2.23 5.04 9.87
CA GLN A 360 -2.99 6.08 9.18
C GLN A 360 -2.58 7.47 9.64
N ASP A 361 -2.57 7.65 10.94
CA ASP A 361 -2.23 8.90 11.60
C ASP A 361 -0.75 8.91 12.03
N SER A 362 -0.36 9.91 12.81
CA SER A 362 0.98 9.97 13.39
C SER A 362 1.27 8.69 14.17
N ALA A 363 2.26 7.94 13.72
CA ALA A 363 2.60 6.67 14.33
C ALA A 363 3.12 6.85 15.76
N PRO A 364 2.78 5.96 16.68
CA PRO A 364 3.37 5.96 18.02
C PRO A 364 4.86 5.62 17.98
N GLY A 365 5.55 5.80 19.10
CA GLY A 365 6.94 5.37 19.25
C GLY A 365 7.12 3.86 19.05
N ASP A 366 8.33 3.45 18.72
CA ASP A 366 8.63 2.06 18.34
C ASP A 366 8.30 1.04 19.43
N THR A 367 8.46 1.40 20.70
CA THR A 367 8.05 0.56 21.84
C THR A 367 6.55 0.24 21.82
N LYS A 368 5.70 1.24 21.51
CA LYS A 368 4.26 1.04 21.42
C LYS A 368 3.87 0.21 20.19
N LYS A 369 4.56 0.41 19.08
CA LYS A 369 4.37 -0.43 17.86
C LYS A 369 4.66 -1.89 18.16
N LEU A 370 5.70 -2.18 18.95
CA LEU A 370 6.06 -3.54 19.35
C LEU A 370 5.02 -4.13 20.32
N GLU A 371 4.53 -3.35 21.29
CA GLU A 371 3.45 -3.78 22.17
C GLU A 371 2.21 -4.20 21.38
N GLU A 372 1.77 -3.36 20.44
CA GLU A 372 0.65 -3.65 19.55
C GLU A 372 0.89 -4.88 18.66
N CYS A 373 2.11 -5.10 18.19
CA CYS A 373 2.48 -6.29 17.43
C CYS A 373 2.32 -7.55 18.28
N LEU A 374 2.86 -7.54 19.50
CA LEU A 374 2.75 -8.68 20.43
C LEU A 374 1.29 -9.00 20.78
N ASP A 375 0.44 -7.97 20.90
CA ASP A 375 -1.00 -8.17 21.14
C ASP A 375 -1.67 -8.86 19.93
N ARG A 376 -1.36 -8.41 18.70
CA ARG A 376 -1.88 -9.04 17.49
C ARG A 376 -1.41 -10.48 17.31
N LEU A 377 -0.13 -10.76 17.62
CA LEU A 377 0.43 -12.12 17.54
C LEU A 377 -0.21 -13.05 18.57
N ALA A 378 -0.45 -12.55 19.79
CA ALA A 378 -1.13 -13.31 20.84
C ALA A 378 -2.57 -13.66 20.44
N VAL A 379 -3.34 -12.72 19.86
CA VAL A 379 -4.70 -12.97 19.35
C VAL A 379 -4.71 -14.05 18.26
N ARG A 380 -3.65 -14.13 17.46
CA ARG A 380 -3.47 -15.13 16.39
C ARG A 380 -2.85 -16.43 16.88
N ASN A 381 -2.63 -16.60 18.20
CA ASN A 381 -1.99 -17.75 18.81
C ASN A 381 -0.59 -18.06 18.28
N ILE A 382 0.15 -17.03 17.84
CA ILE A 382 1.55 -17.18 17.41
C ILE A 382 2.44 -17.11 18.66
N ASN A 383 3.11 -18.21 18.96
CA ASN A 383 4.02 -18.32 20.10
C ASN A 383 5.37 -17.66 19.76
N VAL A 384 5.60 -16.47 20.29
CA VAL A 384 6.86 -15.74 20.13
C VAL A 384 7.85 -16.18 21.21
N THR A 385 9.01 -16.68 20.81
CA THR A 385 10.07 -17.17 21.69
C THR A 385 11.29 -16.26 21.77
N GLY A 386 11.42 -15.32 20.83
CA GLY A 386 12.53 -14.37 20.79
C GLY A 386 12.25 -13.16 19.91
N ILE A 387 12.77 -11.99 20.29
CA ILE A 387 12.59 -10.72 19.57
C ILE A 387 13.91 -10.00 19.44
N ALA A 388 14.26 -9.60 18.21
CA ALA A 388 15.37 -8.69 17.94
C ALA A 388 14.87 -7.39 17.29
N GLY A 389 15.36 -6.28 17.78
CA GLY A 389 15.02 -4.93 17.30
C GLY A 389 16.18 -3.97 17.51
N ASP A 390 16.06 -2.75 16.99
CA ASP A 390 17.00 -1.68 17.25
C ASP A 390 16.78 -1.03 18.65
N ARG A 391 17.57 0.00 18.96
CA ARG A 391 17.50 0.72 20.24
C ARG A 391 16.18 1.45 20.46
N GLY A 392 15.45 1.79 19.38
CA GLY A 392 14.16 2.46 19.45
C GLY A 392 13.09 1.63 20.15
N PHE A 393 13.18 0.31 20.02
CA PHE A 393 12.25 -0.63 20.66
C PHE A 393 12.58 -0.94 22.13
N ASN A 394 13.74 -0.50 22.63
CA ASN A 394 14.17 -0.78 24.01
C ASN A 394 13.48 0.15 25.01
N SER A 395 12.74 -0.45 25.96
CA SER A 395 12.16 0.25 27.11
C SER A 395 11.97 -0.71 28.31
N ALA A 396 11.83 -0.14 29.50
CA ALA A 396 11.55 -0.92 30.71
C ALA A 396 10.19 -1.66 30.61
N SER A 397 9.18 -1.06 29.98
CA SER A 397 7.87 -1.70 29.76
C SER A 397 7.98 -2.94 28.89
N ILE A 398 8.73 -2.87 27.79
CA ILE A 398 8.98 -4.01 26.91
C ILE A 398 9.78 -5.08 27.65
N SER A 399 10.87 -4.73 28.32
CA SER A 399 11.67 -5.71 29.08
C SER A 399 10.83 -6.46 30.13
N LYS A 400 9.97 -5.74 30.86
CA LYS A 400 9.04 -6.33 31.81
C LYS A 400 8.00 -7.23 31.14
N ARG A 401 7.49 -6.84 29.98
CA ARG A 401 6.53 -7.64 29.22
C ARG A 401 7.15 -8.94 28.71
N LEU A 402 8.37 -8.90 28.19
CA LEU A 402 9.08 -10.06 27.66
C LEU A 402 9.51 -11.05 28.74
N ALA A 403 9.73 -10.59 29.98
CA ALA A 403 10.13 -11.40 31.12
C ALA A 403 8.94 -11.91 31.95
N ARG A 404 7.70 -11.93 31.43
CA ARG A 404 6.53 -12.42 32.18
C ARG A 404 6.67 -13.89 32.50
N PRO A 405 6.51 -14.30 33.79
CA PRO A 405 6.59 -15.69 34.19
C PRO A 405 5.60 -16.57 33.40
N GLY A 406 6.08 -17.72 32.92
CA GLY A 406 5.27 -18.67 32.15
C GLY A 406 5.08 -18.32 30.64
N ASN A 407 5.59 -17.17 30.20
CA ASN A 407 5.63 -16.79 28.81
C ASN A 407 6.85 -15.90 28.52
N GLU A 408 8.03 -16.40 28.89
CA GLU A 408 9.29 -15.67 28.73
C GLU A 408 9.72 -15.64 27.26
N ILE A 409 9.89 -14.42 26.74
CA ILE A 409 10.35 -14.19 25.38
C ILE A 409 11.80 -13.70 25.45
N TYR A 410 12.69 -14.36 24.73
CA TYR A 410 14.10 -13.95 24.68
C TYR A 410 14.25 -12.54 24.09
N ASN A 411 14.80 -11.63 24.91
CA ASN A 411 14.96 -10.23 24.53
C ASN A 411 16.32 -9.99 23.87
N ALA A 412 16.35 -9.96 22.52
CA ALA A 412 17.52 -9.57 21.74
C ALA A 412 17.40 -8.15 21.17
N ILE A 413 16.60 -7.27 21.77
CA ILE A 413 16.52 -5.85 21.41
C ILE A 413 17.82 -5.17 21.84
N CYS A 414 18.38 -4.30 20.97
CA CYS A 414 19.62 -3.59 21.26
C CYS A 414 19.43 -2.64 22.46
N PRO A 415 20.20 -2.77 23.56
CA PRO A 415 20.06 -1.88 24.70
C PRO A 415 20.56 -0.47 24.38
N LYS A 416 20.04 0.52 25.12
CA LYS A 416 20.48 1.93 25.02
C LYS A 416 21.81 2.16 25.74
N ASP A 417 22.01 1.46 26.87
CA ASP A 417 23.23 1.53 27.66
C ASP A 417 24.36 0.72 27.00
N LYS A 418 25.55 1.32 26.93
CA LYS A 418 26.74 0.71 26.32
C LYS A 418 27.31 -0.45 27.14
N ALA A 419 27.28 -0.35 28.50
CA ALA A 419 27.78 -1.38 29.37
C ALA A 419 26.88 -2.63 29.30
N GLU A 420 25.56 -2.43 29.31
CA GLU A 420 24.60 -3.50 29.09
C GLU A 420 24.78 -4.15 27.71
N LEU A 421 25.03 -3.36 26.66
CA LEU A 421 25.31 -3.89 25.33
C LEU A 421 26.54 -4.79 25.32
N ALA A 422 27.65 -4.35 25.93
CA ALA A 422 28.87 -5.13 26.01
C ALA A 422 28.62 -6.47 26.71
N ARG A 423 27.91 -6.46 27.84
CA ARG A 423 27.56 -7.68 28.58
C ARG A 423 26.68 -8.63 27.74
N ARG A 424 25.65 -8.08 27.04
CA ARG A 424 24.78 -8.91 26.18
C ARG A 424 25.49 -9.48 24.96
N GLN A 425 26.54 -8.82 24.50
CA GLN A 425 27.37 -9.29 23.40
C GLN A 425 28.20 -10.55 23.77
N GLU A 426 28.33 -10.89 25.03
CA GLU A 426 28.93 -12.16 25.48
C GLU A 426 28.02 -13.37 25.20
N ASP A 427 26.68 -13.15 25.14
CA ASP A 427 25.71 -14.20 24.81
C ASP A 427 25.72 -14.54 23.31
N PRO A 428 26.01 -15.78 22.93
CA PRO A 428 26.03 -16.21 21.52
C PRO A 428 24.66 -16.07 20.84
N ARG A 429 23.55 -16.29 21.57
CA ARG A 429 22.20 -16.14 21.00
C ARG A 429 21.90 -14.68 20.68
N PHE A 430 22.24 -13.77 21.57
CA PHE A 430 22.12 -12.33 21.33
C PHE A 430 22.88 -11.90 20.08
N ARG A 431 24.16 -12.29 19.96
CA ARG A 431 25.00 -11.99 18.79
C ARG A 431 24.39 -12.52 17.49
N LYS A 432 23.92 -13.78 17.50
CA LYS A 432 23.29 -14.41 16.34
C LYS A 432 22.04 -13.64 15.90
N MET A 433 21.15 -13.32 16.83
CA MET A 433 19.94 -12.59 16.53
C MET A 433 20.22 -11.15 16.08
N GLN A 434 21.15 -10.43 16.69
CA GLN A 434 21.52 -9.08 16.27
C GLN A 434 22.23 -9.06 14.90
N LYS A 435 23.07 -10.06 14.58
CA LYS A 435 23.65 -10.23 13.26
C LYS A 435 22.58 -10.44 12.19
N ARG A 436 21.57 -11.26 12.48
CA ARG A 436 20.43 -11.46 11.58
C ARG A 436 19.57 -10.18 11.45
N ARG A 437 19.35 -9.44 12.56
CA ARG A 437 18.63 -8.17 12.52
C ARG A 437 19.28 -7.16 11.58
N ALA A 438 20.60 -7.11 11.49
CA ALA A 438 21.29 -6.22 10.56
C ALA A 438 20.86 -6.42 9.09
N GLN A 439 20.33 -7.59 8.72
CA GLN A 439 19.78 -7.87 7.39
C GLN A 439 18.33 -7.36 7.22
N THR A 440 17.63 -7.02 8.33
CA THR A 440 16.22 -6.62 8.29
C THR A 440 16.02 -5.32 7.50
N GLU A 441 16.94 -4.36 7.58
CA GLU A 441 16.89 -3.15 6.73
C GLU A 441 16.89 -3.50 5.23
N ALA A 442 17.76 -4.41 4.80
CA ALA A 442 17.81 -4.83 3.40
C ALA A 442 16.53 -5.59 2.99
N ARG A 443 15.98 -6.43 3.87
CA ARG A 443 14.74 -7.17 3.60
C ARG A 443 13.52 -6.25 3.58
N ILE A 444 13.41 -5.29 4.48
CA ILE A 444 12.38 -4.25 4.43
C ILE A 444 12.50 -3.45 3.13
N SER A 445 13.73 -3.17 2.68
CA SER A 445 13.94 -2.55 1.37
C SER A 445 13.43 -3.41 0.21
N ILE A 446 13.55 -4.74 0.28
CA ILE A 446 12.96 -5.65 -0.70
C ILE A 446 11.43 -5.54 -0.70
N VAL A 447 10.78 -5.61 0.46
CA VAL A 447 9.32 -5.44 0.58
C VAL A 447 8.89 -4.07 0.06
N LYS A 448 9.51 -3.00 0.56
CA LYS A 448 9.18 -1.62 0.25
C LYS A 448 9.39 -1.29 -1.23
N ASN A 449 10.58 -1.59 -1.76
CA ASN A 449 10.97 -1.21 -3.12
C ASN A 449 10.64 -2.28 -4.15
N GLY A 450 10.63 -3.56 -3.76
CA GLY A 450 10.39 -4.70 -4.64
C GLY A 450 8.91 -5.04 -4.84
N PHE A 451 8.06 -4.79 -3.85
CA PHE A 451 6.67 -5.24 -3.87
C PHE A 451 5.66 -4.09 -3.67
N ILE A 452 5.87 -3.17 -2.71
CA ILE A 452 4.94 -2.05 -2.47
C ILE A 452 5.16 -0.93 -3.50
N GLY A 453 6.43 -0.57 -3.75
CA GLY A 453 6.84 0.64 -4.46
C GLY A 453 7.10 1.81 -3.52
N ASN A 454 8.15 2.60 -3.80
CA ASN A 454 8.49 3.78 -3.03
C ASN A 454 8.91 4.94 -3.96
N PRO A 455 8.08 5.98 -4.06
CA PRO A 455 6.81 6.20 -3.33
C PRO A 455 5.73 5.19 -3.71
N GLY A 456 4.80 4.93 -2.77
CA GLY A 456 3.63 4.10 -3.02
C GLY A 456 2.73 4.70 -4.11
N THR A 457 2.19 3.87 -5.00
CA THR A 457 1.32 4.35 -6.11
C THR A 457 -0.08 4.76 -5.66
N GLY A 458 -0.52 4.31 -4.49
CA GLY A 458 -1.84 4.59 -3.93
C GLY A 458 -2.05 6.07 -3.60
N ARG A 459 -3.14 6.65 -4.11
CA ARG A 459 -3.48 8.08 -3.93
C ARG A 459 -4.28 8.38 -2.66
N SER A 460 -4.63 7.37 -1.88
CA SER A 460 -5.32 7.48 -0.59
C SER A 460 -4.72 6.51 0.41
N PHE A 461 -4.96 6.73 1.69
CA PHE A 461 -4.54 5.78 2.72
C PHE A 461 -5.16 4.40 2.52
N ALA A 462 -6.46 4.32 2.22
CA ALA A 462 -7.16 3.06 1.95
C ALA A 462 -6.47 2.28 0.82
N GLN A 463 -6.11 2.95 -0.28
CA GLN A 463 -5.40 2.31 -1.39
C GLN A 463 -3.99 1.86 -0.99
N ARG A 464 -3.23 2.70 -0.24
CA ARG A 464 -1.90 2.30 0.26
C ARG A 464 -1.98 1.11 1.22
N ARG A 465 -3.02 1.05 2.04
CA ARG A 465 -3.29 -0.06 2.96
C ARG A 465 -3.53 -1.36 2.20
N MET A 466 -4.39 -1.35 1.18
CA MET A 466 -4.63 -2.49 0.30
C MET A 466 -3.37 -2.91 -0.46
N ASP A 467 -2.68 -1.94 -1.09
CA ASP A 467 -1.45 -2.21 -1.84
C ASP A 467 -0.36 -2.82 -0.93
N THR A 468 -0.27 -2.35 0.32
CA THR A 468 0.66 -2.91 1.32
C THR A 468 0.28 -4.37 1.68
N ALA A 469 -0.98 -4.65 1.92
CA ALA A 469 -1.44 -6.00 2.24
C ALA A 469 -1.17 -6.98 1.09
N TRP A 470 -1.53 -6.62 -0.15
CA TRP A 470 -1.23 -7.41 -1.34
C TRP A 470 0.26 -7.61 -1.59
N ALA A 471 1.05 -6.57 -1.36
CA ALA A 471 2.50 -6.63 -1.50
C ALA A 471 3.12 -7.60 -0.49
N ILE A 472 2.69 -7.55 0.78
CA ILE A 472 3.14 -8.47 1.83
C ILE A 472 2.72 -9.91 1.53
N PHE A 473 1.48 -10.12 1.08
CA PHE A 473 1.02 -11.44 0.66
C PHE A 473 1.88 -11.99 -0.49
N THR A 474 2.04 -11.21 -1.55
CA THR A 474 2.87 -11.59 -2.71
C THR A 474 4.32 -11.86 -2.32
N HIS A 475 4.91 -10.99 -1.48
CA HIS A 475 6.25 -11.17 -0.95
C HIS A 475 6.38 -12.49 -0.18
N ASN A 476 5.42 -12.82 0.68
CA ASN A 476 5.50 -14.06 1.47
C ASN A 476 5.32 -15.31 0.60
N VAL A 477 4.41 -15.31 -0.38
CA VAL A 477 4.31 -16.39 -1.38
C VAL A 477 5.64 -16.54 -2.14
N TRP A 478 6.26 -15.41 -2.54
CA TRP A 478 7.57 -15.41 -3.18
C TRP A 478 8.69 -15.92 -2.27
N VAL A 479 8.67 -15.58 -0.97
CA VAL A 479 9.64 -16.11 0.01
C VAL A 479 9.50 -17.61 0.15
N VAL A 480 8.27 -18.12 0.32
CA VAL A 480 8.00 -19.57 0.42
C VAL A 480 8.44 -20.30 -0.85
N ALA A 481 8.14 -19.73 -2.03
CA ALA A 481 8.53 -20.31 -3.31
C ALA A 481 10.07 -20.41 -3.53
N ARG A 482 10.85 -19.70 -2.73
CA ARG A 482 12.32 -19.70 -2.76
C ARG A 482 12.97 -20.41 -1.58
N MET A 483 12.18 -20.91 -0.66
CA MET A 483 12.70 -21.79 0.39
C MET A 483 13.08 -23.13 -0.22
N PRO A 484 14.19 -23.76 0.23
CA PRO A 484 14.60 -25.07 -0.28
C PRO A 484 13.51 -26.10 -0.04
N GLU A 485 13.21 -26.90 -1.05
CA GLU A 485 12.31 -28.03 -0.91
C GLU A 485 12.99 -29.18 -0.15
N LYS A 486 12.20 -30.06 0.42
CA LYS A 486 12.71 -31.20 1.19
C LYS A 486 13.68 -32.07 0.37
N GLU A 487 13.35 -32.33 -0.88
CA GLU A 487 14.18 -33.12 -1.79
C GLU A 487 15.52 -32.46 -2.11
N GLU A 488 15.57 -31.14 -2.32
CA GLU A 488 16.81 -30.39 -2.53
C GLU A 488 17.70 -30.40 -1.29
N GLN A 489 17.13 -30.35 -0.09
CA GLN A 489 17.88 -30.41 1.16
C GLN A 489 18.44 -31.80 1.44
N GLU A 490 17.75 -32.86 1.07
CA GLU A 490 18.25 -34.23 1.18
C GLU A 490 19.46 -34.44 0.24
N LEU A 491 19.40 -33.91 -0.98
CA LEU A 491 20.54 -33.95 -1.92
C LEU A 491 21.75 -33.16 -1.41
N LEU A 492 21.54 -32.01 -0.75
CA LEU A 492 22.61 -31.20 -0.18
C LEU A 492 23.23 -31.81 1.09
N LYS A 493 22.53 -32.72 1.79
CA LYS A 493 23.02 -33.45 2.96
C LYS A 493 23.81 -34.71 2.59
N THR A 494 23.60 -35.23 1.39
CA THR A 494 24.22 -36.49 0.88
C THR A 494 25.37 -36.25 -0.06
N GLY A 495 25.67 -35.05 -0.53
CA GLY A 495 26.83 -34.65 -1.33
C GLY A 495 27.80 -33.82 -0.51
#